data_a1c6bffbb9972505ed3a2256cf769dbe
#
_entry.id   a1c6bffbb9972505ed3a2256cf769dbe
#
_cell.length_a   1.000
_cell.length_b   1.000
_cell.length_c   1.000
_cell.angle_alpha   90.00
_cell.angle_beta   90.00
_cell.angle_gamma   90.00
#
_symmetry.space_group_name_H-M   'P 1'
#
loop_
_entity.id
_entity.type
_entity.pdbx_description
1 polymer ?
#
loop_
_entity_poly.entity_id
_entity_poly.type
_entity_poly.pdbx_seq_one_letter_code
_entity_poly.pdbx_strand_id
1 'polypeptide(L)'
;MSNKVFRVLMAGVCLLAVSVPLPAHHGAAGYDMDKQLTMKGTVREWLWANPHCYMKYDATDEKGNVAHWAAEVSNPTDMIKRGWSLHSFKPGDEIAVTVRPAKNGAPVGQLLKVVLPNGQTLIGWASGLNSPAGGVSNPPEPSSK
;
A
#
# COMPACT_ATOMS: atom_id res chain seq x y z
N MET A 1 -57.16 5.61 -8.16
CA MET A 1 -56.00 5.44 -7.25
C MET A 1 -55.87 6.69 -6.40
N SER A 2 -55.81 6.58 -5.09
CA SER A 2 -55.77 7.76 -4.21
C SER A 2 -54.38 8.43 -4.36
N ASN A 3 -54.36 9.79 -4.34
CA ASN A 3 -53.15 10.59 -4.45
C ASN A 3 -52.08 10.21 -3.42
N LYS A 4 -52.46 9.53 -2.34
CA LYS A 4 -51.54 9.01 -1.31
C LYS A 4 -50.71 7.82 -1.84
N VAL A 5 -51.36 6.88 -2.55
CA VAL A 5 -50.69 5.71 -3.12
C VAL A 5 -49.70 6.13 -4.21
N PHE A 6 -50.07 7.09 -5.05
CA PHE A 6 -49.18 7.64 -6.07
C PHE A 6 -47.97 8.35 -5.48
N ARG A 7 -48.12 9.13 -4.39
CA ARG A 7 -47.01 9.80 -3.69
C ARG A 7 -46.07 8.80 -3.03
N VAL A 8 -46.59 7.73 -2.45
CA VAL A 8 -45.75 6.67 -1.85
C VAL A 8 -44.95 5.89 -2.90
N LEU A 9 -45.58 5.58 -4.04
CA LEU A 9 -44.91 4.94 -5.18
C LEU A 9 -43.81 5.82 -5.78
N MET A 10 -44.09 7.13 -5.96
CA MET A 10 -43.08 8.07 -6.45
C MET A 10 -41.92 8.25 -5.47
N ALA A 11 -42.19 8.32 -4.17
CA ALA A 11 -41.13 8.36 -3.15
C ALA A 11 -40.26 7.08 -3.15
N GLY A 12 -40.89 5.91 -3.33
CA GLY A 12 -40.17 4.62 -3.44
C GLY A 12 -39.27 4.53 -4.67
N VAL A 13 -39.75 5.04 -5.82
CA VAL A 13 -38.96 5.08 -7.07
C VAL A 13 -37.76 6.04 -6.95
N CYS A 14 -37.96 7.21 -6.31
CA CYS A 14 -36.87 8.15 -6.05
C CYS A 14 -35.82 7.58 -5.11
N LEU A 15 -36.21 6.79 -4.10
CA LEU A 15 -35.25 6.14 -3.19
C LEU A 15 -34.41 5.06 -3.90
N LEU A 16 -35.01 4.32 -4.84
CA LEU A 16 -34.32 3.30 -5.65
C LEU A 16 -33.37 3.90 -6.70
N ALA A 17 -33.62 5.12 -7.16
CA ALA A 17 -32.79 5.79 -8.15
C ALA A 17 -31.51 6.40 -7.58
N VAL A 18 -31.36 6.49 -6.24
CA VAL A 18 -30.17 7.07 -5.56
C VAL A 18 -29.17 6.02 -5.13
N SER A 19 -29.39 4.74 -5.37
CA SER A 19 -28.39 3.70 -5.18
C SER A 19 -27.35 3.75 -6.31
N VAL A 20 -26.54 4.80 -6.34
CA VAL A 20 -25.31 4.86 -7.11
C VAL A 20 -24.37 3.85 -6.45
N PRO A 21 -23.88 2.82 -7.17
CA PRO A 21 -22.83 1.97 -6.63
C PRO A 21 -21.61 2.85 -6.37
N LEU A 22 -21.38 3.21 -5.12
CA LEU A 22 -20.12 3.79 -4.68
C LEU A 22 -19.07 2.72 -4.92
N PRO A 23 -18.07 2.93 -5.80
CA PRO A 23 -16.95 2.02 -5.95
C PRO A 23 -16.09 2.08 -4.68
N ALA A 24 -16.51 1.35 -3.64
CA ALA A 24 -15.79 1.19 -2.39
C ALA A 24 -14.67 0.13 -2.49
N HIS A 25 -14.18 -0.15 -3.69
CA HIS A 25 -13.10 -1.10 -3.90
C HIS A 25 -11.78 -0.37 -4.12
N HIS A 26 -11.23 0.21 -3.06
CA HIS A 26 -9.80 0.49 -2.96
C HIS A 26 -9.04 -0.82 -2.68
N GLY A 27 -9.26 -1.83 -3.52
CA GLY A 27 -8.53 -3.08 -3.49
C GLY A 27 -7.33 -3.03 -4.44
N ALA A 28 -6.67 -4.16 -4.64
CA ALA A 28 -5.53 -4.35 -5.55
C ALA A 28 -5.76 -3.84 -6.99
N ALA A 29 -7.01 -3.57 -7.39
CA ALA A 29 -7.38 -3.06 -8.71
C ALA A 29 -6.79 -1.68 -9.05
N GLY A 30 -6.45 -0.86 -8.05
CA GLY A 30 -5.84 0.45 -8.23
C GLY A 30 -4.33 0.41 -8.51
N TYR A 31 -3.68 -0.72 -8.24
CA TYR A 31 -2.24 -0.90 -8.41
C TYR A 31 -1.92 -1.71 -9.67
N ASP A 32 -0.78 -1.41 -10.28
CA ASP A 32 -0.24 -2.16 -11.41
C ASP A 32 0.42 -3.45 -10.88
N MET A 33 -0.28 -4.57 -11.04
CA MET A 33 0.12 -5.86 -10.48
C MET A 33 1.34 -6.45 -11.20
N ASP A 34 1.61 -6.00 -12.43
CA ASP A 34 2.69 -6.51 -13.28
C ASP A 34 3.97 -5.67 -13.14
N LYS A 35 3.88 -4.51 -12.48
CA LYS A 35 4.99 -3.57 -12.32
C LYS A 35 5.46 -3.49 -10.87
N GLN A 36 6.78 -3.46 -10.71
CA GLN A 36 7.43 -3.21 -9.43
C GLN A 36 8.45 -2.09 -9.58
N LEU A 37 8.47 -1.18 -8.62
CA LEU A 37 9.46 -0.12 -8.52
C LEU A 37 10.23 -0.29 -7.22
N THR A 38 11.56 -0.28 -7.30
CA THR A 38 12.43 -0.23 -6.13
C THR A 38 13.09 1.14 -6.07
N MET A 39 12.92 1.82 -4.96
CA MET A 39 13.40 3.17 -4.73
C MET A 39 14.15 3.25 -3.42
N LYS A 40 15.24 4.03 -3.41
CA LYS A 40 15.84 4.49 -2.16
C LYS A 40 15.07 5.70 -1.67
N GLY A 41 14.93 5.83 -0.36
CA GLY A 41 14.19 6.96 0.20
C GLY A 41 14.45 7.14 1.69
N THR A 42 13.92 8.23 2.21
CA THR A 42 14.00 8.58 3.63
C THR A 42 12.59 8.61 4.21
N VAL A 43 12.39 7.88 5.29
CA VAL A 43 11.08 7.83 5.98
C VAL A 43 10.73 9.22 6.50
N ARG A 44 9.51 9.67 6.21
CA ARG A 44 8.93 10.89 6.78
C ARG A 44 7.95 10.58 7.89
N GLU A 45 7.13 9.53 7.71
CA GLU A 45 6.09 9.18 8.65
C GLU A 45 5.75 7.70 8.53
N TRP A 46 5.55 7.03 9.65
CA TRP A 46 5.01 5.70 9.75
C TRP A 46 3.65 5.76 10.45
N LEU A 47 2.58 5.56 9.71
CA LEU A 47 1.21 5.55 10.19
C LEU A 47 0.80 4.11 10.53
N TRP A 48 0.67 3.83 11.81
CA TRP A 48 0.22 2.55 12.33
C TRP A 48 -1.25 2.61 12.68
N ALA A 49 -2.13 2.34 11.71
CA ALA A 49 -3.57 2.57 11.83
C ALA A 49 -4.41 1.51 11.13
N ASN A 50 -5.69 1.41 11.52
CA ASN A 50 -6.71 0.64 10.81
C ASN A 50 -7.41 1.57 9.79
N PRO A 51 -7.89 1.05 8.65
CA PRO A 51 -7.81 -0.35 8.20
C PRO A 51 -6.46 -0.74 7.62
N HIS A 52 -5.59 0.21 7.27
CA HIS A 52 -4.27 -0.05 6.69
C HIS A 52 -3.21 0.86 7.31
N CYS A 53 -1.99 0.33 7.42
CA CYS A 53 -0.82 1.11 7.77
C CYS A 53 -0.22 1.73 6.50
N TYR A 54 0.43 2.90 6.65
CA TYR A 54 1.07 3.62 5.55
C TYR A 54 2.46 4.09 5.93
N MET A 55 3.40 3.92 5.02
CA MET A 55 4.71 4.53 5.09
C MET A 55 4.78 5.71 4.12
N LYS A 56 5.02 6.92 4.64
CA LYS A 56 5.33 8.09 3.82
C LYS A 56 6.84 8.29 3.79
N TYR A 57 7.41 8.47 2.61
CA TYR A 57 8.85 8.62 2.40
C TYR A 57 9.15 9.53 1.23
N ASP A 58 10.32 10.11 1.27
CA ASP A 58 10.88 10.89 0.17
C ASP A 58 11.78 10.00 -0.65
N ALA A 59 11.41 9.74 -1.90
CA ALA A 59 12.24 9.02 -2.86
C ALA A 59 13.01 10.02 -3.73
N THR A 60 14.31 9.80 -3.88
CA THR A 60 15.15 10.64 -4.74
C THR A 60 15.51 9.85 -6.00
N ASP A 61 15.27 10.44 -7.17
CA ASP A 61 15.65 9.88 -8.45
C ASP A 61 17.15 10.09 -8.73
N GLU A 62 17.64 9.50 -9.83
CA GLU A 62 19.05 9.62 -10.26
C GLU A 62 19.48 11.04 -10.59
N LYS A 63 18.51 11.94 -10.83
CA LYS A 63 18.76 13.36 -11.12
C LYS A 63 18.69 14.24 -9.87
N GLY A 64 18.42 13.65 -8.71
CA GLY A 64 18.28 14.37 -7.43
C GLY A 64 16.89 14.97 -7.20
N ASN A 65 15.90 14.70 -8.04
CA ASN A 65 14.54 15.18 -7.79
C ASN A 65 13.90 14.33 -6.68
N VAL A 66 13.23 15.02 -5.77
CA VAL A 66 12.53 14.37 -4.63
C VAL A 66 11.05 14.22 -4.97
N ALA A 67 10.54 13.01 -4.82
CA ALA A 67 9.12 12.72 -4.91
C ALA A 67 8.60 12.19 -3.57
N HIS A 68 7.45 12.73 -3.13
CA HIS A 68 6.80 12.34 -1.88
C HIS A 68 5.89 11.13 -2.13
N TRP A 69 6.31 9.97 -1.66
CA TRP A 69 5.60 8.71 -1.85
C TRP A 69 4.83 8.29 -0.60
N ALA A 70 3.74 7.55 -0.82
CA ALA A 70 3.04 6.81 0.21
C ALA A 70 2.93 5.34 -0.19
N ALA A 71 3.38 4.44 0.68
CA ALA A 71 3.27 2.99 0.47
C ALA A 71 2.30 2.39 1.48
N GLU A 72 1.28 1.70 0.96
CA GLU A 72 0.23 1.05 1.74
C GLU A 72 0.65 -0.38 2.09
N VAL A 73 0.40 -0.77 3.33
CA VAL A 73 0.49 -2.16 3.80
C VAL A 73 -0.80 -2.59 4.48
N SER A 74 -0.86 -3.83 4.97
CA SER A 74 -2.03 -4.38 5.64
C SER A 74 -2.30 -3.69 6.99
N ASN A 75 -3.31 -4.15 7.70
CA ASN A 75 -3.69 -3.65 9.02
C ASN A 75 -2.66 -4.04 10.10
N PRO A 76 -2.64 -3.35 11.27
CA PRO A 76 -1.69 -3.62 12.35
C PRO A 76 -1.66 -5.08 12.81
N THR A 77 -2.81 -5.74 12.93
CA THR A 77 -2.88 -7.13 13.40
C THR A 77 -2.16 -8.10 12.47
N ASP A 78 -2.30 -7.90 11.16
CA ASP A 78 -1.63 -8.72 10.15
C ASP A 78 -0.13 -8.39 10.07
N MET A 79 0.23 -7.12 10.21
CA MET A 79 1.61 -6.66 10.16
C MET A 79 2.44 -7.16 11.36
N ILE A 80 1.85 -7.23 12.58
CA ILE A 80 2.52 -7.81 13.76
C ILE A 80 2.94 -9.25 13.51
N LYS A 81 2.08 -10.06 12.87
CA LYS A 81 2.40 -11.46 12.54
C LYS A 81 3.58 -11.60 11.58
N ARG A 82 3.90 -10.53 10.84
CA ARG A 82 5.02 -10.45 9.89
C ARG A 82 6.25 -9.76 10.48
N GLY A 83 6.27 -9.51 11.79
CA GLY A 83 7.40 -8.89 12.49
C GLY A 83 7.46 -7.37 12.43
N TRP A 84 6.38 -6.72 11.97
CA TRP A 84 6.27 -5.25 11.99
C TRP A 84 5.72 -4.76 13.33
N SER A 85 6.00 -3.52 13.66
CA SER A 85 5.49 -2.86 14.85
C SER A 85 5.24 -1.37 14.63
N LEU A 86 4.60 -0.72 15.60
CA LEU A 86 4.51 0.74 15.65
C LEU A 86 5.89 1.42 15.57
N HIS A 87 6.94 0.74 16.05
CA HIS A 87 8.31 1.27 16.12
C HIS A 87 9.22 0.76 15.00
N SER A 88 8.66 0.13 13.95
CA SER A 88 9.46 -0.37 12.82
C SER A 88 10.25 0.71 12.10
N PHE A 89 9.75 1.95 12.11
CA PHE A 89 10.37 3.09 11.45
C PHE A 89 10.23 4.36 12.28
N LYS A 90 11.20 5.26 12.08
CA LYS A 90 11.14 6.64 12.55
C LYS A 90 11.50 7.60 11.42
N PRO A 91 11.03 8.85 11.49
CA PRO A 91 11.46 9.89 10.54
C PRO A 91 12.98 9.97 10.46
N GLY A 92 13.50 10.04 9.22
CA GLY A 92 14.92 10.09 8.94
C GLY A 92 15.56 8.72 8.65
N ASP A 93 14.87 7.60 8.83
CA ASP A 93 15.42 6.28 8.48
C ASP A 93 15.60 6.20 6.96
N GLU A 94 16.80 5.80 6.52
CA GLU A 94 17.09 5.50 5.12
C GLU A 94 16.64 4.09 4.80
N ILE A 95 15.92 3.91 3.71
CA ILE A 95 15.30 2.64 3.32
C ILE A 95 15.42 2.39 1.83
N ALA A 96 15.34 1.13 1.45
CA ALA A 96 15.04 0.74 0.07
C ALA A 96 13.66 0.09 0.03
N VAL A 97 12.73 0.70 -0.71
CA VAL A 97 11.32 0.31 -0.76
C VAL A 97 11.00 -0.29 -2.12
N THR A 98 10.35 -1.43 -2.14
CA THR A 98 9.77 -2.02 -3.36
C THR A 98 8.25 -1.96 -3.26
N VAL A 99 7.63 -1.36 -4.28
CA VAL A 99 6.17 -1.18 -4.36
C VAL A 99 5.62 -1.63 -5.71
N ARG A 100 4.35 -1.96 -5.74
CA ARG A 100 3.52 -1.91 -6.95
C ARG A 100 2.93 -0.51 -7.07
N PRO A 101 3.25 0.25 -8.11
CA PRO A 101 2.78 1.63 -8.24
C PRO A 101 1.30 1.69 -8.57
N ALA A 102 0.67 2.82 -8.27
CA ALA A 102 -0.67 3.11 -8.75
C ALA A 102 -0.71 3.20 -10.29
N LYS A 103 -1.77 2.65 -10.90
CA LYS A 103 -1.98 2.66 -12.36
C LYS A 103 -2.11 4.08 -12.93
N ASN A 104 -2.61 5.01 -12.16
CA ASN A 104 -2.81 6.41 -12.57
C ASN A 104 -1.54 7.27 -12.51
N GLY A 105 -0.39 6.68 -12.13
CA GLY A 105 0.88 7.39 -12.03
C GLY A 105 1.06 8.25 -10.78
N ALA A 106 0.09 8.25 -9.86
CA ALA A 106 0.26 8.93 -8.57
C ALA A 106 1.43 8.32 -7.78
N PRO A 107 2.15 9.10 -6.95
CA PRO A 107 3.26 8.61 -6.13
C PRO A 107 2.76 7.84 -4.90
N VAL A 108 1.95 6.83 -5.16
CA VAL A 108 1.44 5.88 -4.17
C VAL A 108 1.66 4.46 -4.66
N GLY A 109 1.83 3.53 -3.73
CA GLY A 109 2.04 2.13 -4.09
C GLY A 109 1.63 1.16 -2.99
N GLN A 110 1.41 -0.08 -3.41
CA GLN A 110 1.26 -1.21 -2.50
C GLN A 110 2.65 -1.70 -2.12
N LEU A 111 3.01 -1.63 -0.84
CA LEU A 111 4.35 -1.98 -0.36
C LEU A 111 4.55 -3.50 -0.37
N LEU A 112 5.54 -3.96 -1.10
CA LEU A 112 5.92 -5.38 -1.17
C LEU A 112 6.98 -5.73 -0.13
N LYS A 113 8.04 -4.94 -0.07
CA LYS A 113 9.13 -5.10 0.91
C LYS A 113 9.84 -3.78 1.17
N VAL A 114 10.47 -3.72 2.33
CA VAL A 114 11.40 -2.65 2.67
C VAL A 114 12.67 -3.25 3.27
N VAL A 115 13.81 -2.72 2.87
CA VAL A 115 15.13 -3.05 3.43
C VAL A 115 15.58 -1.87 4.28
N LEU A 116 15.92 -2.15 5.54
CA LEU A 116 16.42 -1.18 6.50
C LEU A 116 17.94 -1.00 6.38
N PRO A 117 18.51 0.05 6.97
CA PRO A 117 19.97 0.30 6.93
C PRO A 117 20.83 -0.83 7.51
N ASN A 118 20.29 -1.59 8.46
CA ASN A 118 20.95 -2.76 9.04
C ASN A 118 20.87 -4.03 8.18
N GLY A 119 20.28 -3.94 6.97
CA GLY A 119 20.07 -5.06 6.05
C GLY A 119 18.85 -5.92 6.36
N GLN A 120 18.13 -5.66 7.43
CA GLN A 120 16.88 -6.37 7.72
C GLN A 120 15.85 -6.08 6.64
N THR A 121 15.16 -7.12 6.19
CA THR A 121 14.06 -7.00 5.23
C THR A 121 12.73 -7.26 5.92
N LEU A 122 11.81 -6.34 5.76
CA LEU A 122 10.43 -6.48 6.21
C LEU A 122 9.51 -6.67 5.00
N ILE A 123 8.65 -7.69 5.05
CA ILE A 123 7.74 -8.04 3.95
C ILE A 123 6.36 -7.45 4.21
N GLY A 124 5.88 -6.65 3.26
CA GLY A 124 4.54 -6.10 3.25
C GLY A 124 3.53 -7.07 2.65
N TRP A 125 3.14 -6.86 1.39
CA TRP A 125 2.22 -7.75 0.68
C TRP A 125 2.98 -8.91 0.04
N ALA A 126 2.90 -10.11 0.63
CA ALA A 126 3.66 -11.29 0.20
C ALA A 126 3.30 -11.80 -1.20
N SER A 127 2.07 -11.57 -1.67
CA SER A 127 1.55 -12.09 -2.95
C SER A 127 2.22 -11.53 -4.22
N GLY A 128 3.24 -10.70 -4.07
CA GLY A 128 3.95 -10.09 -5.20
C GLY A 128 5.42 -10.46 -5.34
N LEU A 129 5.97 -11.18 -4.38
CA LEU A 129 7.41 -11.46 -4.37
C LEU A 129 7.82 -12.62 -5.29
N ASN A 130 6.87 -13.39 -5.80
CA ASN A 130 7.09 -14.56 -6.65
C ASN A 130 6.90 -14.28 -8.15
N SER A 131 6.70 -13.03 -8.56
CA SER A 131 6.70 -12.67 -9.99
C SER A 131 8.13 -12.53 -10.50
N PRO A 132 8.48 -13.07 -11.70
CA PRO A 132 9.86 -13.19 -12.18
C PRO A 132 10.56 -11.89 -12.58
N ALA A 133 10.01 -10.74 -12.30
CA ALA A 133 10.63 -9.44 -12.56
C ALA A 133 11.39 -8.92 -11.32
N GLY A 134 12.54 -9.52 -11.04
CA GLY A 134 13.46 -9.04 -10.01
C GLY A 134 13.95 -10.17 -9.10
N GLY A 135 14.99 -10.85 -9.50
CA GLY A 135 15.66 -11.86 -8.69
C GLY A 135 16.12 -11.27 -7.36
N VAL A 136 15.49 -11.69 -6.28
CA VAL A 136 15.99 -11.47 -4.93
C VAL A 136 16.90 -12.64 -4.60
N SER A 137 18.21 -12.44 -4.68
CA SER A 137 19.17 -13.33 -4.04
C SER A 137 18.98 -13.18 -2.52
N ASN A 138 18.54 -14.24 -1.86
CA ASN A 138 18.62 -14.32 -0.40
C ASN A 138 20.10 -14.17 0.01
N PRO A 139 20.42 -13.38 1.05
CA PRO A 139 21.74 -13.41 1.63
C PRO A 139 22.03 -14.83 2.12
N PRO A 140 23.28 -15.32 2.00
CA PRO A 140 23.63 -16.66 2.46
C PRO A 140 23.39 -16.77 3.97
N GLU A 141 22.75 -17.87 4.38
CA GLU A 141 22.61 -18.24 5.79
C GLU A 141 24.00 -18.32 6.45
N PRO A 142 24.16 -17.78 7.67
CA PRO A 142 25.41 -17.95 8.39
C PRO A 142 25.61 -19.45 8.69
N SER A 143 26.69 -20.02 8.14
CA SER A 143 27.05 -21.41 8.39
C SER A 143 27.29 -21.63 9.89
N SER A 144 26.48 -22.46 10.50
CA SER A 144 26.73 -23.01 11.84
C SER A 144 28.00 -23.83 11.81
N LYS A 145 29.03 -23.35 12.51
CA LYS A 145 30.13 -24.17 13.04
C LYS A 145 29.97 -24.26 14.54
#